data_7d7e6ab97ee8e5122f3808bd517f1652
#
_entry.id   7d7e6ab97ee8e5122f3808bd517f1652
#
_cell.length_a   1.000
_cell.length_b   1.000
_cell.length_c   1.000
_cell.angle_alpha   90.00
_cell.angle_beta   90.00
_cell.angle_gamma   90.00
#
_symmetry.space_group_name_H-M   'P 1'
#
loop_
_entity.id
_entity.type
_entity.pdbx_description
1 polymer ?
#
loop_
_entity_poly.entity_id
_entity_poly.type
_entity_poly.pdbx_seq_one_letter_code
_entity_poly.pdbx_strand_id
1 'polypeptide(L)'
;DQAAFISAGGYHHHIGLNTWFSENSKPAPKNTPGLFHTAILYPSKKDLAEIFQRLQDKKYPIAGASDHGVSEALYLDDPDGNGVELYWDRPKEQWPKKEDGSVDMFTKPLDIKSLLAELD
;
A
#
# COMPACT_ATOMS: atom_id res chain seq x y z
N ASP A 1 -16.45 -22.15 3.11
CA ASP A 1 -15.21 -21.93 3.87
C ASP A 1 -15.20 -20.52 4.43
N GLN A 2 -14.80 -20.39 5.71
CA GLN A 2 -14.82 -19.10 6.41
C GLN A 2 -13.43 -18.46 6.52
N ALA A 3 -12.43 -19.00 5.83
CA ALA A 3 -11.09 -18.45 5.81
C ALA A 3 -10.46 -18.53 4.43
N ALA A 4 -9.62 -17.54 4.12
CA ALA A 4 -8.78 -17.50 2.93
C ALA A 4 -7.37 -17.03 3.29
N PHE A 5 -6.36 -17.60 2.64
CA PHE A 5 -4.96 -17.29 2.88
C PHE A 5 -4.33 -16.74 1.61
N ILE A 6 -3.69 -15.58 1.72
CA ILE A 6 -3.03 -14.90 0.63
C ILE A 6 -1.52 -14.98 0.84
N SER A 7 -0.79 -15.40 -0.20
CA SER A 7 0.65 -15.60 -0.11
C SER A 7 1.34 -15.27 -1.44
N ALA A 8 2.64 -15.06 -1.34
CA ALA A 8 3.57 -14.95 -2.46
C ALA A 8 4.87 -15.70 -2.14
N GLY A 9 5.66 -16.05 -3.19
CA GLY A 9 6.99 -16.65 -3.00
C GLY A 9 7.01 -18.03 -2.37
N GLY A 10 5.91 -18.80 -2.46
CA GLY A 10 5.84 -20.17 -1.92
C GLY A 10 5.71 -20.26 -0.40
N TYR A 11 5.52 -19.15 0.30
CA TYR A 11 5.26 -19.13 1.74
C TYR A 11 3.81 -19.58 2.03
N HIS A 12 3.55 -20.19 3.21
CA HIS A 12 2.23 -20.72 3.50
C HIS A 12 1.12 -19.64 3.52
N HIS A 13 1.35 -18.48 4.10
CA HIS A 13 0.49 -17.28 3.97
C HIS A 13 1.14 -16.06 4.64
N HIS A 14 0.88 -14.88 4.07
CA HIS A 14 1.24 -13.59 4.65
C HIS A 14 0.02 -12.91 5.28
N ILE A 15 -1.16 -13.13 4.70
CA ILE A 15 -2.42 -12.55 5.16
C ILE A 15 -3.43 -13.67 5.31
N GLY A 16 -4.05 -13.76 6.50
CA GLY A 16 -5.16 -14.65 6.77
C GLY A 16 -6.46 -13.84 6.90
N LEU A 17 -7.40 -14.09 6.01
CA LEU A 17 -8.74 -13.51 6.06
C LEU A 17 -9.72 -14.53 6.64
N ASN A 18 -10.66 -14.09 7.48
CA ASN A 18 -11.72 -14.97 7.97
C ASN A 18 -13.01 -14.19 8.23
N THR A 19 -14.10 -14.93 8.33
CA THR A 19 -15.44 -14.41 8.64
C THR A 19 -16.04 -15.01 9.93
N TRP A 20 -15.21 -15.62 10.77
CA TRP A 20 -15.67 -16.39 11.94
C TRP A 20 -16.59 -15.61 12.88
N PHE A 21 -16.31 -14.31 13.08
CA PHE A 21 -17.12 -13.43 13.93
C PHE A 21 -17.73 -12.25 13.17
N SER A 22 -17.59 -12.21 11.86
CA SER A 22 -17.99 -11.06 11.02
C SER A 22 -18.89 -11.42 9.84
N GLU A 23 -19.29 -12.69 9.71
CA GLU A 23 -20.17 -13.12 8.61
C GLU A 23 -21.48 -12.33 8.64
N ASN A 24 -21.82 -11.71 7.51
CA ASN A 24 -22.98 -10.82 7.34
C ASN A 24 -23.01 -9.59 8.29
N SER A 25 -21.90 -9.26 8.93
CA SER A 25 -21.82 -8.07 9.75
C SER A 25 -21.77 -6.80 8.90
N LYS A 26 -22.25 -5.70 9.45
CA LYS A 26 -22.05 -4.38 8.85
C LYS A 26 -20.61 -3.92 9.04
N PRO A 27 -20.06 -3.11 8.12
CA PRO A 27 -18.78 -2.46 8.32
C PRO A 27 -18.75 -1.70 9.67
N ALA A 28 -17.57 -1.63 10.29
CA ALA A 28 -17.40 -0.84 11.51
C ALA A 28 -17.78 0.64 11.24
N PRO A 29 -18.45 1.30 12.18
CA PRO A 29 -18.74 2.72 12.04
C PRO A 29 -17.46 3.53 11.87
N LYS A 30 -17.52 4.62 11.10
CA LYS A 30 -16.41 5.57 11.00
C LYS A 30 -16.07 6.12 12.39
N ASN A 31 -14.81 6.46 12.61
CA ASN A 31 -14.29 6.99 13.87
C ASN A 31 -14.34 5.99 15.05
N THR A 32 -14.28 4.71 14.76
CA THR A 32 -14.06 3.66 15.76
C THR A 32 -12.65 3.07 15.65
N PRO A 33 -12.09 2.53 16.74
CA PRO A 33 -10.83 1.78 16.68
C PRO A 33 -10.93 0.60 15.70
N GLY A 34 -9.84 0.34 14.98
CA GLY A 34 -9.77 -0.76 14.01
C GLY A 34 -8.52 -0.68 13.16
N LEU A 35 -8.42 -1.56 12.17
CA LEU A 35 -7.34 -1.54 11.20
C LEU A 35 -7.44 -0.29 10.32
N PHE A 36 -6.37 0.51 10.27
CA PHE A 36 -6.31 1.65 9.35
C PHE A 36 -5.93 1.18 7.94
N HIS A 37 -4.80 0.48 7.83
CA HIS A 37 -4.41 -0.20 6.59
C HIS A 37 -3.43 -1.35 6.86
N THR A 38 -3.32 -2.26 5.91
CA THR A 38 -2.21 -3.20 5.78
C THR A 38 -1.22 -2.63 4.77
N ALA A 39 0.06 -2.50 5.14
CA ALA A 39 1.11 -1.99 4.26
C ALA A 39 1.93 -3.14 3.66
N ILE A 40 2.08 -3.14 2.34
CA ILE A 40 2.84 -4.14 1.59
C ILE A 40 4.04 -3.46 0.95
N LEU A 41 5.24 -3.85 1.39
CA LEU A 41 6.50 -3.34 0.86
C LEU A 41 6.85 -4.04 -0.45
N TYR A 42 7.07 -3.27 -1.50
CA TYR A 42 7.58 -3.74 -2.78
C TYR A 42 9.11 -3.63 -2.81
N PRO A 43 9.80 -4.61 -3.42
CA PRO A 43 11.27 -4.64 -3.41
C PRO A 43 11.92 -3.48 -4.17
N SER A 44 11.26 -2.96 -5.22
CA SER A 44 11.77 -1.87 -6.02
C SER A 44 10.67 -0.90 -6.47
N LYS A 45 11.08 0.29 -6.90
CA LYS A 45 10.17 1.27 -7.51
C LYS A 45 9.51 0.70 -8.78
N LYS A 46 10.24 -0.10 -9.54
CA LYS A 46 9.70 -0.79 -10.71
C LYS A 46 8.56 -1.74 -10.35
N ASP A 47 8.72 -2.55 -9.30
CA ASP A 47 7.65 -3.45 -8.84
C ASP A 47 6.40 -2.67 -8.40
N LEU A 48 6.58 -1.50 -7.75
CA LEU A 48 5.47 -0.61 -7.42
C LEU A 48 4.81 -0.04 -8.69
N ALA A 49 5.60 0.30 -9.71
CA ALA A 49 5.07 0.76 -10.99
C ALA A 49 4.28 -0.35 -11.71
N GLU A 50 4.76 -1.59 -11.69
CA GLU A 50 4.08 -2.74 -12.29
C GLU A 50 2.71 -2.99 -11.64
N ILE A 51 2.62 -2.94 -10.32
CA ILE A 51 1.31 -3.10 -9.65
C ILE A 51 0.41 -1.90 -9.93
N PHE A 52 0.95 -0.68 -9.96
CA PHE A 52 0.17 0.50 -10.35
C PHE A 52 -0.44 0.34 -11.75
N GLN A 53 0.37 -0.06 -12.74
CA GLN A 53 -0.12 -0.30 -14.13
C GLN A 53 -1.20 -1.38 -14.15
N ARG A 54 -1.01 -2.47 -13.41
CA ARG A 54 -2.00 -3.55 -13.31
C ARG A 54 -3.33 -3.07 -12.71
N LEU A 55 -3.28 -2.23 -11.69
CA LEU A 55 -4.48 -1.63 -11.09
C LEU A 55 -5.21 -0.72 -12.10
N GLN A 56 -4.46 0.08 -12.86
CA GLN A 56 -5.01 0.93 -13.93
C GLN A 56 -5.68 0.10 -15.03
N ASP A 57 -5.01 -0.95 -15.53
CA ASP A 57 -5.53 -1.83 -16.57
C ASP A 57 -6.85 -2.52 -16.14
N LYS A 58 -6.94 -2.87 -14.86
CA LYS A 58 -8.14 -3.44 -14.25
C LYS A 58 -9.17 -2.39 -13.84
N LYS A 59 -8.88 -1.11 -14.00
CA LYS A 59 -9.72 0.00 -13.54
C LYS A 59 -10.08 -0.09 -12.05
N TYR A 60 -9.14 -0.61 -11.25
CA TYR A 60 -9.33 -0.71 -9.81
C TYR A 60 -9.17 0.67 -9.18
N PRO A 61 -10.08 1.10 -8.27
CA PRO A 61 -10.01 2.41 -7.66
C PRO A 61 -8.75 2.58 -6.79
N ILE A 62 -8.01 3.65 -7.01
CA ILE A 62 -6.89 4.07 -6.16
C ILE A 62 -7.35 5.32 -5.41
N ALA A 63 -7.36 5.25 -4.07
CA ALA A 63 -7.82 6.32 -3.20
C ALA A 63 -6.82 7.48 -3.10
N GLY A 64 -5.53 7.19 -3.25
CA GLY A 64 -4.47 8.19 -3.21
C GLY A 64 -3.11 7.65 -3.61
N ALA A 65 -2.19 8.56 -3.88
CA ALA A 65 -0.78 8.25 -4.15
C ALA A 65 0.08 9.39 -3.59
N SER A 66 1.07 9.03 -2.78
CA SER A 66 1.89 9.99 -2.04
C SER A 66 3.38 9.70 -2.13
N ASP A 67 4.15 10.78 -2.14
CA ASP A 67 5.59 10.79 -1.90
C ASP A 67 5.83 11.29 -0.47
N HIS A 68 6.45 10.45 0.36
CA HIS A 68 6.77 10.74 1.75
C HIS A 68 8.25 11.14 1.96
N GLY A 69 9.00 11.33 0.89
CA GLY A 69 10.43 11.60 0.93
C GLY A 69 11.27 10.34 1.17
N VAL A 70 10.87 9.50 2.09
CA VAL A 70 11.52 8.22 2.41
C VAL A 70 10.93 7.06 1.61
N SER A 71 9.70 7.20 1.14
CA SER A 71 8.96 6.17 0.40
C SER A 71 8.00 6.79 -0.60
N GLU A 72 7.57 5.99 -1.57
CA GLU A 72 6.47 6.28 -2.48
C GLU A 72 5.36 5.25 -2.25
N ALA A 73 4.12 5.69 -2.15
CA ALA A 73 3.00 4.85 -1.74
C ALA A 73 1.75 5.05 -2.57
N LEU A 74 0.98 3.97 -2.74
CA LEU A 74 -0.35 3.94 -3.31
C LEU A 74 -1.33 3.49 -2.23
N TYR A 75 -2.48 4.11 -2.16
CA TYR A 75 -3.54 3.79 -1.18
C TYR A 75 -4.80 3.36 -1.89
N LEU A 76 -5.35 2.24 -1.46
CA LEU A 76 -6.60 1.68 -1.98
C LEU A 76 -7.33 0.93 -0.87
N ASP A 77 -8.54 0.52 -1.14
CA ASP A 77 -9.30 -0.36 -0.26
C ASP A 77 -9.42 -1.74 -0.88
N ASP A 78 -9.44 -2.78 -0.03
CA ASP A 78 -9.84 -4.10 -0.48
C ASP A 78 -11.37 -4.16 -0.73
N PRO A 79 -11.91 -5.27 -1.29
CA PRO A 79 -13.34 -5.37 -1.54
C PRO A 79 -14.24 -5.23 -0.31
N ASP A 80 -13.70 -5.46 0.90
CA ASP A 80 -14.42 -5.30 2.17
C ASP A 80 -14.24 -3.92 2.81
N GLY A 81 -13.50 -3.02 2.15
CA GLY A 81 -13.25 -1.66 2.63
C GLY A 81 -12.11 -1.56 3.62
N ASN A 82 -11.26 -2.59 3.75
CA ASN A 82 -10.03 -2.47 4.53
C ASN A 82 -8.97 -1.70 3.75
N GLY A 83 -8.30 -0.76 4.41
CA GLY A 83 -7.23 0.01 3.80
C GLY A 83 -6.02 -0.86 3.43
N VAL A 84 -5.46 -0.59 2.26
CA VAL A 84 -4.23 -1.23 1.76
C VAL A 84 -3.29 -0.14 1.29
N GLU A 85 -2.06 -0.19 1.78
CA GLU A 85 -0.96 0.63 1.29
C GLU A 85 0.01 -0.26 0.52
N LEU A 86 0.33 0.12 -0.71
CA LEU A 86 1.37 -0.50 -1.52
C LEU A 86 2.51 0.50 -1.63
N TYR A 87 3.70 0.17 -1.16
CA TYR A 87 4.78 1.15 -1.09
C TYR A 87 6.14 0.57 -1.40
N TRP A 88 7.06 1.46 -1.76
CA TRP A 88 8.47 1.19 -1.95
C TRP A 88 9.28 2.22 -1.16
N ASP A 89 10.29 1.75 -0.42
CA ASP A 89 11.22 2.59 0.32
C ASP A 89 12.36 3.05 -0.58
N ARG A 90 12.64 4.35 -0.56
CA ARG A 90 13.89 4.85 -1.11
C ARG A 90 15.08 4.31 -0.34
N PRO A 91 16.24 4.11 -0.98
CA PRO A 91 17.48 3.84 -0.26
C PRO A 91 17.73 4.88 0.83
N LYS A 92 18.20 4.46 1.99
CA LYS A 92 18.39 5.33 3.16
C LYS A 92 19.26 6.55 2.88
N GLU A 93 20.20 6.42 1.94
CA GLU A 93 21.10 7.48 1.49
C GLU A 93 20.36 8.63 0.78
N GLN A 94 19.17 8.35 0.26
CA GLN A 94 18.31 9.32 -0.44
C GLN A 94 17.23 9.92 0.47
N TRP A 95 17.14 9.48 1.73
CA TRP A 95 16.15 10.02 2.65
C TRP A 95 16.45 11.49 2.97
N PRO A 96 15.47 12.38 2.79
CA PRO A 96 15.66 13.78 3.12
C PRO A 96 15.91 13.96 4.61
N LYS A 97 16.75 14.93 4.94
CA LYS A 97 17.16 15.23 6.32
C LYS A 97 16.90 16.68 6.64
N LYS A 98 16.51 16.93 7.89
CA LYS A 98 16.42 18.26 8.47
C LYS A 98 17.82 18.77 8.84
N GLU A 99 17.90 20.05 9.21
CA GLU A 99 19.15 20.70 9.63
C GLU A 99 19.80 19.99 10.84
N ASP A 100 18.99 19.41 11.72
CA ASP A 100 19.48 18.65 12.90
C ASP A 100 19.92 17.21 12.58
N GLY A 101 19.84 16.79 11.29
CA GLY A 101 20.20 15.45 10.83
C GLY A 101 19.10 14.39 10.98
N SER A 102 17.97 14.72 11.57
CA SER A 102 16.81 13.82 11.64
C SER A 102 16.16 13.67 10.27
N VAL A 103 15.41 12.55 10.07
CA VAL A 103 14.70 12.30 8.80
C VAL A 103 13.59 13.33 8.63
N ASP A 104 13.51 13.90 7.43
CA ASP A 104 12.47 14.85 7.05
C ASP A 104 11.39 14.15 6.23
N MET A 105 10.41 13.55 6.92
CA MET A 105 9.25 12.97 6.26
C MET A 105 8.20 14.04 5.95
N PHE A 106 7.61 13.94 4.78
CA PHE A 106 6.55 14.83 4.32
C PHE A 106 5.46 14.03 3.57
N THR A 107 4.42 14.69 3.13
CA THR A 107 3.40 14.12 2.24
C THR A 107 3.17 15.06 1.08
N LYS A 108 3.52 14.62 -0.12
CA LYS A 108 3.28 15.31 -1.38
C LYS A 108 2.59 14.37 -2.36
N PRO A 109 1.88 14.89 -3.37
CA PRO A 109 1.38 14.05 -4.46
C PRO A 109 2.52 13.28 -5.12
N LEU A 110 2.31 12.00 -5.38
CA LEU A 110 3.27 11.16 -6.10
C LEU A 110 3.35 11.58 -7.57
N ASP A 111 4.57 11.69 -8.09
CA ASP A 111 4.79 11.86 -9.54
C ASP A 111 4.56 10.54 -10.27
N ILE A 112 3.34 10.35 -10.74
CA ILE A 112 2.91 9.15 -11.46
C ILE A 112 3.70 8.96 -12.77
N LYS A 113 4.11 10.03 -13.43
CA LYS A 113 4.92 9.92 -14.66
C LYS A 113 6.29 9.35 -14.35
N SER A 114 6.91 9.83 -13.27
CA SER A 114 8.19 9.28 -12.79
C SER A 114 8.07 7.83 -12.35
N LEU A 115 6.95 7.44 -11.72
CA LEU A 115 6.71 6.05 -11.36
C LEU A 115 6.59 5.17 -12.60
N LEU A 116 5.77 5.54 -13.57
CA LEU A 116 5.55 4.77 -14.81
C LEU A 116 6.78 4.69 -15.70
N ALA A 117 7.66 5.69 -15.65
CA ALA A 117 8.93 5.67 -16.40
C ALA A 117 9.85 4.50 -16.01
N GLU A 118 9.65 3.89 -14.84
CA GLU A 118 10.38 2.68 -14.43
C GLU A 118 10.02 1.43 -15.27
N LEU A 119 8.95 1.48 -16.08
CA LEU A 119 8.49 0.38 -16.93
C LEU A 119 9.09 0.42 -18.35
N ASP A 120 9.73 1.52 -18.71
CA ASP A 120 10.32 1.76 -20.05
C ASP A 120 11.65 1.00 -20.28
#